data_015293a0948239b1ec4e89f02fc6b6a4
#
_entry.id   015293a0948239b1ec4e89f02fc6b6a4
#
_cell.length_a   1.000
_cell.length_b   1.000
_cell.length_c   1.000
_cell.angle_alpha   90.00
_cell.angle_beta   90.00
_cell.angle_gamma   90.00
#
_symmetry.space_group_name_H-M   'P 1'
#
loop_
_entity.id
_entity.type
_entity.pdbx_description
1 polymer ?
#
loop_
_entity_poly.entity_id
_entity_poly.type
_entity_poly.pdbx_seq_one_letter_code
_entity_poly.pdbx_strand_id
1 'polypeptide(L)'
;MVGILSGAVTNTPGLGAAQQAYSDMTGISDETIALGYAVAYPLGVIGIILSMIFIRYVFRISFAKETEQLEEETDTESGGEAVPISLVVKNPAIFGRSVSELSKLLEHREFVISRILRNDTNRIEIVAGNTVLNGDDKIFVITAEHDVEAIKTFIGQEIQMDRKQWIPAESQFISRRILVTRSEINGKQLGALQLRRLHGINVTRINRAGLELVATPNLVLQIGDRVTVVGSELAVEKVAETLGNSMKRLNEPNLVTIFVGIVLGIIVGSLPISFPGIPQPVKLGLAGGPLIVAILISRFGYRYKLVTYTTQSSNLLLRELGITLFLACVGSVSYTHLTLP
;
A
#
# COMPACT_ATOMS: atom_id res chain seq x y z
N MET A 1 -25.91 -17.99 -24.18
CA MET A 1 -26.43 -17.34 -22.93
C MET A 1 -25.33 -16.95 -21.96
N VAL A 2 -24.47 -17.89 -21.51
CA VAL A 2 -23.43 -17.58 -20.51
C VAL A 2 -22.41 -16.55 -21.02
N GLY A 3 -22.01 -16.62 -22.30
CA GLY A 3 -21.13 -15.63 -22.90
C GLY A 3 -21.73 -14.21 -22.89
N ILE A 4 -23.02 -14.09 -23.25
CA ILE A 4 -23.73 -12.80 -23.21
C ILE A 4 -23.79 -12.24 -21.78
N LEU A 5 -24.08 -13.09 -20.79
CA LEU A 5 -24.10 -12.68 -19.39
C LEU A 5 -22.73 -12.18 -18.95
N SER A 6 -21.67 -12.95 -19.23
CA SER A 6 -20.30 -12.56 -18.86
C SER A 6 -19.86 -11.26 -19.55
N GLY A 7 -20.26 -11.04 -20.82
CA GLY A 7 -20.00 -9.82 -21.56
C GLY A 7 -20.77 -8.61 -20.98
N ALA A 8 -22.06 -8.77 -20.70
CA ALA A 8 -22.89 -7.70 -20.17
C ALA A 8 -22.40 -7.16 -18.80
N VAL A 9 -21.83 -8.04 -17.96
CA VAL A 9 -21.25 -7.67 -16.68
C VAL A 9 -19.72 -7.49 -16.74
N THR A 10 -19.13 -7.49 -17.91
CA THR A 10 -17.68 -7.32 -18.15
C THR A 10 -16.80 -8.32 -17.37
N ASN A 11 -17.31 -9.52 -17.13
CA ASN A 11 -16.65 -10.57 -16.34
C ASN A 11 -15.82 -11.51 -17.23
N THR A 12 -14.60 -11.12 -17.56
CA THR A 12 -13.65 -11.93 -18.34
C THR A 12 -13.26 -13.25 -17.65
N PRO A 13 -12.99 -13.29 -16.34
CA PRO A 13 -12.78 -14.56 -15.65
C PRO A 13 -13.97 -15.52 -15.74
N GLY A 14 -15.19 -14.99 -15.70
CA GLY A 14 -16.41 -15.78 -15.89
C GLY A 14 -16.53 -16.39 -17.28
N LEU A 15 -16.13 -15.67 -18.32
CA LEU A 15 -16.02 -16.19 -19.69
C LEU A 15 -15.07 -17.39 -19.75
N GLY A 16 -13.84 -17.22 -19.22
CA GLY A 16 -12.84 -18.30 -19.24
C GLY A 16 -13.30 -19.54 -18.46
N ALA A 17 -13.93 -19.35 -17.30
CA ALA A 17 -14.50 -20.44 -16.51
C ALA A 17 -15.64 -21.18 -17.26
N ALA A 18 -16.52 -20.43 -17.94
CA ALA A 18 -17.61 -21.01 -18.72
C ALA A 18 -17.11 -21.82 -19.93
N GLN A 19 -16.14 -21.31 -20.66
CA GLN A 19 -15.51 -22.02 -21.79
C GLN A 19 -14.82 -23.30 -21.31
N GLN A 20 -14.08 -23.24 -20.20
CA GLN A 20 -13.42 -24.39 -19.64
C GLN A 20 -14.43 -25.45 -19.17
N ALA A 21 -15.47 -25.04 -18.44
CA ALA A 21 -16.53 -25.96 -17.97
C ALA A 21 -17.24 -26.62 -19.14
N TYR A 22 -17.56 -25.88 -20.19
CA TYR A 22 -18.21 -26.46 -21.39
C TYR A 22 -17.29 -27.46 -22.09
N SER A 23 -16.01 -27.13 -22.28
CA SER A 23 -15.02 -28.02 -22.85
C SER A 23 -14.82 -29.31 -22.03
N ASP A 24 -14.78 -29.17 -20.69
CA ASP A 24 -14.63 -30.33 -19.80
C ASP A 24 -15.88 -31.24 -19.83
N MET A 25 -17.08 -30.68 -20.08
CA MET A 25 -18.36 -31.46 -20.14
C MET A 25 -18.58 -32.12 -21.48
N THR A 26 -18.22 -31.44 -22.57
CA THR A 26 -18.59 -31.88 -23.92
C THR A 26 -17.42 -32.44 -24.74
N GLY A 27 -16.20 -32.20 -24.28
CA GLY A 27 -14.94 -32.49 -25.02
C GLY A 27 -14.69 -31.57 -26.21
N ILE A 28 -15.54 -30.55 -26.43
CA ILE A 28 -15.50 -29.65 -27.59
C ILE A 28 -15.36 -28.21 -27.07
N SER A 29 -14.49 -27.41 -27.66
CA SER A 29 -14.47 -25.98 -27.44
C SER A 29 -15.57 -25.29 -28.24
N ASP A 30 -16.46 -24.55 -27.57
CA ASP A 30 -17.52 -23.79 -28.23
C ASP A 30 -17.16 -22.31 -28.28
N GLU A 31 -16.81 -21.87 -29.48
CA GLU A 31 -16.44 -20.46 -29.75
C GLU A 31 -17.65 -19.52 -29.69
N THR A 32 -18.90 -20.04 -29.76
CA THR A 32 -20.09 -19.18 -29.65
C THR A 32 -20.23 -18.51 -28.29
N ILE A 33 -19.62 -19.09 -27.24
CA ILE A 33 -19.56 -18.49 -25.91
C ILE A 33 -18.73 -17.19 -25.96
N ALA A 34 -17.59 -17.19 -26.65
CA ALA A 34 -16.75 -16.01 -26.84
C ALA A 34 -17.43 -14.97 -27.72
N LEU A 35 -18.13 -15.39 -28.78
CA LEU A 35 -18.89 -14.51 -29.66
C LEU A 35 -20.00 -13.78 -28.86
N GLY A 36 -20.76 -14.51 -28.05
CA GLY A 36 -21.77 -13.91 -27.17
C GLY A 36 -21.16 -12.84 -26.22
N TYR A 37 -19.98 -13.11 -25.68
CA TYR A 37 -19.23 -12.15 -24.87
C TYR A 37 -18.83 -10.91 -25.69
N ALA A 38 -18.24 -11.11 -26.86
CA ALA A 38 -17.74 -10.03 -27.72
C ALA A 38 -18.84 -9.04 -28.14
N VAL A 39 -20.05 -9.55 -28.42
CA VAL A 39 -21.21 -8.73 -28.77
C VAL A 39 -21.75 -7.94 -27.55
N ALA A 40 -21.82 -8.59 -26.38
CA ALA A 40 -22.41 -7.98 -25.20
C ALA A 40 -21.44 -7.04 -24.44
N TYR A 41 -20.14 -7.29 -24.51
CA TYR A 41 -19.13 -6.55 -23.76
C TYR A 41 -19.13 -5.02 -24.00
N PRO A 42 -19.13 -4.51 -25.26
CA PRO A 42 -19.18 -3.08 -25.50
C PRO A 42 -20.42 -2.41 -24.90
N LEU A 43 -21.58 -3.07 -25.03
CA LEU A 43 -22.83 -2.60 -24.43
C LEU A 43 -22.79 -2.63 -22.91
N GLY A 44 -22.15 -3.65 -22.33
CA GLY A 44 -21.90 -3.73 -20.88
C GLY A 44 -21.07 -2.56 -20.37
N VAL A 45 -19.96 -2.24 -21.04
CA VAL A 45 -19.09 -1.10 -20.68
C VAL A 45 -19.85 0.22 -20.76
N ILE A 46 -20.54 0.46 -21.87
CA ILE A 46 -21.34 1.68 -22.07
C ILE A 46 -22.44 1.75 -21.00
N GLY A 47 -23.13 0.66 -20.72
CA GLY A 47 -24.17 0.58 -19.72
C GLY A 47 -23.68 0.93 -18.31
N ILE A 48 -22.50 0.42 -17.92
CA ILE A 48 -21.87 0.74 -16.63
C ILE A 48 -21.53 2.23 -16.56
N ILE A 49 -20.90 2.79 -17.59
CA ILE A 49 -20.54 4.22 -17.63
C ILE A 49 -21.79 5.10 -17.55
N LEU A 50 -22.82 4.79 -18.35
CA LEU A 50 -24.08 5.53 -18.32
C LEU A 50 -24.79 5.41 -16.97
N SER A 51 -24.77 4.24 -16.34
CA SER A 51 -25.33 4.03 -15.00
C SER A 51 -24.63 4.88 -13.96
N MET A 52 -23.28 4.96 -13.99
CA MET A 52 -22.51 5.81 -13.08
C MET A 52 -22.84 7.30 -13.30
N ILE A 53 -22.91 7.74 -14.55
CA ILE A 53 -23.29 9.13 -14.88
C ILE A 53 -24.71 9.41 -14.41
N PHE A 54 -25.64 8.49 -14.63
CA PHE A 54 -27.04 8.60 -14.20
C PHE A 54 -27.15 8.73 -12.68
N ILE A 55 -26.51 7.81 -11.94
CA ILE A 55 -26.46 7.85 -10.47
C ILE A 55 -25.90 9.19 -9.97
N ARG A 56 -24.77 9.62 -10.53
CA ARG A 56 -24.17 10.91 -10.19
C ARG A 56 -25.13 12.08 -10.38
N TYR A 57 -25.85 12.08 -11.51
CA TYR A 57 -26.77 13.17 -11.84
C TYR A 57 -28.02 13.16 -10.95
N VAL A 58 -28.63 11.99 -10.76
CA VAL A 58 -29.85 11.82 -9.96
C VAL A 58 -29.61 12.11 -8.49
N PHE A 59 -28.51 11.57 -7.93
CA PHE A 59 -28.18 11.76 -6.51
C PHE A 59 -27.35 13.02 -6.26
N ARG A 60 -27.03 13.82 -7.30
CA ARG A 60 -26.23 15.04 -7.22
C ARG A 60 -24.92 14.86 -6.47
N ILE A 61 -24.25 13.74 -6.69
CA ILE A 61 -23.00 13.37 -6.01
C ILE A 61 -21.89 14.34 -6.40
N SER A 62 -21.31 15.00 -5.40
CA SER A 62 -20.16 15.89 -5.55
C SER A 62 -18.89 15.13 -5.19
N PHE A 63 -18.02 14.88 -6.17
CA PHE A 63 -16.74 14.17 -5.92
C PHE A 63 -15.89 14.86 -4.85
N ALA A 64 -15.91 16.20 -4.77
CA ALA A 64 -15.16 16.92 -3.75
C ALA A 64 -15.65 16.58 -2.33
N LYS A 65 -16.97 16.50 -2.10
CA LYS A 65 -17.54 16.12 -0.81
C LYS A 65 -17.32 14.64 -0.47
N GLU A 66 -17.47 13.76 -1.47
CA GLU A 66 -17.22 12.33 -1.29
C GLU A 66 -15.73 12.04 -1.02
N THR A 67 -14.81 12.77 -1.68
CA THR A 67 -13.38 12.64 -1.40
C THR A 67 -13.06 13.09 0.03
N GLU A 68 -13.64 14.22 0.47
CA GLU A 68 -13.48 14.71 1.83
C GLU A 68 -14.04 13.72 2.88
N GLN A 69 -15.21 13.13 2.62
CA GLN A 69 -15.80 12.10 3.49
C GLN A 69 -15.02 10.79 3.48
N LEU A 70 -14.51 10.36 2.30
CA LEU A 70 -13.65 9.17 2.20
C LEU A 70 -12.29 9.40 2.87
N GLU A 71 -11.74 10.60 2.80
CA GLU A 71 -10.54 10.96 3.55
C GLU A 71 -10.81 10.86 5.05
N GLU A 72 -11.94 11.39 5.55
CA GLU A 72 -12.37 11.26 6.94
C GLU A 72 -12.64 9.80 7.37
N GLU A 73 -13.26 8.97 6.53
CA GLU A 73 -13.54 7.55 6.82
C GLU A 73 -12.29 6.67 6.70
N THR A 74 -11.42 6.95 5.71
CA THR A 74 -10.17 6.20 5.50
C THR A 74 -9.19 6.45 6.65
N ASP A 75 -9.23 7.64 7.25
CA ASP A 75 -8.46 7.98 8.44
C ASP A 75 -8.88 7.16 9.68
N THR A 76 -10.11 6.63 9.67
CA THR A 76 -10.64 5.83 10.78
C THR A 76 -10.32 4.32 10.66
N GLU A 77 -10.14 3.78 9.45
CA GLU A 77 -9.94 2.33 9.21
C GLU A 77 -8.53 1.92 8.77
N SER A 78 -7.75 2.81 8.20
CA SER A 78 -6.35 2.57 7.82
C SER A 78 -5.46 3.34 8.76
N GLY A 79 -4.52 2.71 9.44
CA GLY A 79 -3.56 3.36 10.36
C GLY A 79 -3.25 4.79 9.88
N GLY A 80 -3.85 5.77 10.55
CA GLY A 80 -4.09 7.13 10.10
C GLY A 80 -2.87 7.82 9.51
N GLU A 81 -3.11 8.77 8.60
CA GLU A 81 -2.05 9.56 7.99
C GLU A 81 -1.18 10.21 9.08
N ALA A 82 0.15 10.11 8.90
CA ALA A 82 1.10 10.58 9.89
C ALA A 82 1.16 12.12 9.93
N VAL A 83 0.51 12.72 10.91
CA VAL A 83 0.40 14.17 11.09
C VAL A 83 1.53 14.68 11.99
N PRO A 84 2.27 15.73 11.59
CA PRO A 84 3.25 16.39 12.44
C PRO A 84 2.57 17.43 13.34
N ILE A 85 2.80 17.34 14.64
CA ILE A 85 2.33 18.33 15.62
C ILE A 85 3.48 18.83 16.49
N SER A 86 3.39 20.07 16.96
CA SER A 86 4.33 20.66 17.91
C SER A 86 3.64 20.88 19.23
N LEU A 87 4.20 20.34 20.32
CA LEU A 87 3.60 20.40 21.64
C LEU A 87 4.57 20.99 22.67
N VAL A 88 4.05 21.68 23.67
CA VAL A 88 4.75 22.03 24.91
C VAL A 88 4.39 21.01 25.98
N VAL A 89 5.38 20.47 26.64
CA VAL A 89 5.18 19.51 27.75
C VAL A 89 4.66 20.25 28.97
N LYS A 90 3.37 20.08 29.26
CA LYS A 90 2.68 20.74 30.38
C LYS A 90 2.15 19.79 31.44
N ASN A 91 2.05 18.50 31.14
CA ASN A 91 1.52 17.52 32.07
C ASN A 91 2.58 17.12 33.12
N PRO A 92 2.40 17.44 34.43
CA PRO A 92 3.36 17.10 35.46
C PRO A 92 3.59 15.56 35.60
N ALA A 93 2.64 14.74 35.20
CA ALA A 93 2.74 13.28 35.32
C ALA A 93 3.83 12.68 34.44
N ILE A 94 4.32 13.41 33.43
CA ILE A 94 5.36 12.96 32.51
C ILE A 94 6.71 13.66 32.74
N PHE A 95 6.78 14.61 33.66
CA PHE A 95 8.05 15.27 33.98
C PHE A 95 9.06 14.27 34.58
N GLY A 96 10.29 14.34 34.11
CA GLY A 96 11.35 13.43 34.54
C GLY A 96 11.25 12.01 33.96
N ARG A 97 10.24 11.71 33.16
CA ARG A 97 10.10 10.39 32.51
C ARG A 97 10.82 10.34 31.18
N SER A 98 11.35 9.18 30.86
CA SER A 98 11.94 8.92 29.55
C SER A 98 10.89 8.71 28.45
N VAL A 99 11.27 8.97 27.19
CA VAL A 99 10.39 8.72 26.04
C VAL A 99 10.02 7.23 25.92
N SER A 100 10.92 6.33 26.31
CA SER A 100 10.60 4.89 26.37
C SER A 100 9.50 4.56 27.37
N GLU A 101 9.50 5.22 28.53
CA GLU A 101 8.43 5.05 29.52
C GLU A 101 7.12 5.64 29.03
N LEU A 102 7.18 6.80 28.37
CA LEU A 102 6.02 7.41 27.76
C LEU A 102 5.39 6.49 26.69
N SER A 103 6.23 5.90 25.83
CA SER A 103 5.76 4.96 24.81
C SER A 103 5.09 3.72 25.39
N LYS A 104 5.50 3.25 26.59
CA LYS A 104 4.84 2.15 27.28
C LYS A 104 3.50 2.57 27.89
N LEU A 105 3.40 3.80 28.40
CA LEU A 105 2.15 4.33 28.96
C LEU A 105 1.08 4.53 27.86
N LEU A 106 1.50 4.81 26.65
CA LEU A 106 0.68 5.03 25.47
C LEU A 106 0.79 3.88 24.45
N GLU A 107 0.87 2.63 24.93
CA GLU A 107 1.19 1.43 24.15
C GLU A 107 0.24 1.20 22.95
N HIS A 108 -1.00 1.69 23.05
CA HIS A 108 -2.02 1.56 22.01
C HIS A 108 -2.10 2.77 21.07
N ARG A 109 -1.16 3.72 21.17
CA ARG A 109 -1.13 4.93 20.35
C ARG A 109 0.07 4.94 19.41
N GLU A 110 -0.16 5.41 18.19
CA GLU A 110 0.88 5.50 17.18
C GLU A 110 1.51 6.89 17.16
N PHE A 111 2.69 7.04 17.77
CA PHE A 111 3.42 8.29 17.75
C PHE A 111 4.94 8.09 17.78
N VAL A 112 5.65 9.09 17.28
CA VAL A 112 7.11 9.19 17.34
C VAL A 112 7.51 10.61 17.73
N ILE A 113 8.18 10.78 18.86
CA ILE A 113 8.80 12.06 19.20
C ILE A 113 10.12 12.15 18.44
N SER A 114 10.20 13.09 17.51
CA SER A 114 11.35 13.25 16.60
C SER A 114 12.44 14.12 17.20
N ARG A 115 12.05 15.25 17.77
CA ARG A 115 12.96 16.29 18.26
C ARG A 115 12.40 16.92 19.51
N ILE A 116 13.29 17.47 20.32
CA ILE A 116 12.99 18.26 21.51
C ILE A 116 13.77 19.56 21.47
N LEU A 117 13.09 20.66 21.71
CA LEU A 117 13.71 21.96 21.99
C LEU A 117 13.67 22.15 23.50
N ARG A 118 14.82 22.11 24.11
CA ARG A 118 14.98 22.30 25.56
C ARG A 118 14.65 23.72 25.96
N ASN A 119 13.86 23.85 27.00
CA ASN A 119 13.48 25.17 27.51
C ASN A 119 14.68 25.90 28.22
N ASP A 120 15.55 25.16 28.88
CA ASP A 120 16.71 25.66 29.63
C ASP A 120 17.85 26.12 28.73
N THR A 121 18.20 25.33 27.71
CA THR A 121 19.37 25.56 26.84
C THR A 121 18.98 26.15 25.48
N ASN A 122 17.71 26.19 25.15
CA ASN A 122 17.18 26.59 23.83
C ASN A 122 17.85 25.84 22.66
N ARG A 123 18.26 24.58 22.89
CA ARG A 123 18.87 23.69 21.88
C ARG A 123 17.91 22.63 21.41
N ILE A 124 17.99 22.34 20.11
CA ILE A 124 17.24 21.26 19.50
C ILE A 124 18.09 19.99 19.54
N GLU A 125 17.50 18.92 20.09
CA GLU A 125 18.12 17.60 20.19
C GLU A 125 17.27 16.56 19.45
N ILE A 126 17.93 15.52 18.91
CA ILE A 126 17.23 14.34 18.42
C ILE A 126 16.81 13.48 19.60
N VAL A 127 15.55 13.13 19.66
CA VAL A 127 14.99 12.35 20.76
C VAL A 127 15.41 10.88 20.65
N ALA A 128 16.00 10.36 21.72
CA ALA A 128 16.26 8.94 21.92
C ALA A 128 15.27 8.35 22.93
N GLY A 129 15.23 7.01 23.06
CA GLY A 129 14.33 6.36 24.01
C GLY A 129 14.58 6.74 25.47
N ASN A 130 15.83 7.03 25.84
CA ASN A 130 16.26 7.48 27.17
C ASN A 130 16.19 9.00 27.37
N THR A 131 15.75 9.76 26.36
CA THR A 131 15.56 11.21 26.51
C THR A 131 14.47 11.49 27.53
N VAL A 132 14.81 12.27 28.56
CA VAL A 132 13.89 12.68 29.62
C VAL A 132 13.15 13.94 29.20
N LEU A 133 11.84 13.99 29.47
CA LEU A 133 10.99 15.15 29.20
C LEU A 133 10.89 16.03 30.46
N ASN A 134 11.14 17.32 30.32
CA ASN A 134 10.99 18.30 31.38
C ASN A 134 9.80 19.21 31.10
N GLY A 135 9.33 19.90 32.12
CA GLY A 135 8.28 20.92 31.96
C GLY A 135 8.73 22.03 31.02
N ASP A 136 7.81 22.50 30.19
CA ASP A 136 8.01 23.56 29.20
C ASP A 136 8.97 23.21 28.03
N ASP A 137 9.50 21.99 27.97
CA ASP A 137 10.17 21.51 26.77
C ASP A 137 9.19 21.52 25.59
N LYS A 138 9.66 21.93 24.41
CA LYS A 138 8.87 21.85 23.19
C LYS A 138 9.28 20.59 22.41
N ILE A 139 8.32 19.82 21.98
CA ILE A 139 8.56 18.57 21.27
C ILE A 139 7.88 18.55 19.90
N PHE A 140 8.56 17.93 18.94
CA PHE A 140 8.01 17.67 17.61
C PHE A 140 7.61 16.21 17.52
N VAL A 141 6.31 15.98 17.40
CA VAL A 141 5.70 14.66 17.39
C VAL A 141 5.12 14.36 16.02
N ILE A 142 5.29 13.15 15.55
CA ILE A 142 4.57 12.58 14.42
C ILE A 142 3.63 11.54 15.00
N THR A 143 2.34 11.68 14.76
CA THR A 143 1.31 10.79 15.28
C THR A 143 0.28 10.48 14.20
N ALA A 144 -0.47 9.38 14.37
CA ALA A 144 -1.62 9.12 13.53
C ALA A 144 -2.71 10.17 13.82
N GLU A 145 -3.48 10.56 12.81
CA GLU A 145 -4.46 11.64 12.92
C GLU A 145 -5.49 11.37 14.02
N HIS A 146 -6.00 10.14 14.11
CA HIS A 146 -6.94 9.73 15.14
C HIS A 146 -6.36 9.77 16.58
N ASP A 147 -5.05 9.82 16.74
CA ASP A 147 -4.36 9.89 18.03
C ASP A 147 -3.99 11.31 18.46
N VAL A 148 -4.13 12.30 17.58
CA VAL A 148 -3.72 13.70 17.83
C VAL A 148 -4.31 14.25 19.11
N GLU A 149 -5.62 14.17 19.33
CA GLU A 149 -6.28 14.74 20.51
C GLU A 149 -5.91 14.00 21.81
N ALA A 150 -5.72 12.67 21.72
CA ALA A 150 -5.25 11.90 22.88
C ALA A 150 -3.81 12.27 23.27
N ILE A 151 -2.93 12.44 22.30
CA ILE A 151 -1.54 12.84 22.50
C ILE A 151 -1.46 14.27 23.04
N LYS A 152 -2.25 15.21 22.53
CA LYS A 152 -2.34 16.59 23.06
C LYS A 152 -2.79 16.57 24.52
N THR A 153 -3.88 15.87 24.84
CA THR A 153 -4.41 15.78 26.18
C THR A 153 -3.40 15.19 27.18
N PHE A 154 -2.63 14.20 26.73
CA PHE A 154 -1.68 13.51 27.61
C PHE A 154 -0.35 14.26 27.77
N ILE A 155 0.15 14.94 26.75
CA ILE A 155 1.46 15.60 26.78
C ILE A 155 1.33 17.07 27.19
N GLY A 156 0.39 17.80 26.58
CA GLY A 156 0.21 19.22 26.86
C GLY A 156 -0.31 20.01 25.67
N GLN A 157 0.03 21.29 25.61
CA GLN A 157 -0.59 22.26 24.72
C GLN A 157 0.08 22.27 23.34
N GLU A 158 -0.74 22.31 22.28
CA GLU A 158 -0.25 22.51 20.91
C GLU A 158 0.26 23.93 20.71
N ILE A 159 1.35 24.05 19.98
CA ILE A 159 1.97 25.30 19.57
C ILE A 159 2.17 25.34 18.07
N GLN A 160 2.01 26.53 17.48
CA GLN A 160 2.35 26.73 16.07
C GLN A 160 3.86 27.01 15.98
N MET A 161 4.58 26.01 15.47
CA MET A 161 6.00 26.10 15.24
C MET A 161 6.33 25.54 13.87
N ASP A 162 6.83 26.39 12.99
CA ASP A 162 7.11 26.03 11.60
C ASP A 162 8.22 24.96 11.50
N ARG A 163 8.15 24.14 10.47
CA ARG A 163 9.16 23.11 10.17
C ARG A 163 10.58 23.68 10.07
N LYS A 164 10.73 24.92 9.61
CA LYS A 164 12.03 25.61 9.52
C LYS A 164 12.61 25.91 10.89
N GLN A 165 11.78 26.16 11.88
CA GLN A 165 12.22 26.41 13.26
C GLN A 165 12.73 25.13 13.93
N TRP A 166 12.22 23.95 13.50
CA TRP A 166 12.70 22.65 13.95
C TRP A 166 13.97 22.16 13.27
N ILE A 167 14.44 22.82 12.22
CA ILE A 167 15.70 22.54 11.52
C ILE A 167 16.34 23.91 11.22
N PRO A 168 16.95 24.58 12.20
CA PRO A 168 17.69 25.81 11.95
C PRO A 168 18.80 25.55 10.92
N ALA A 169 19.11 26.54 10.09
CA ALA A 169 20.16 26.43 9.06
C ALA A 169 21.53 26.08 9.64
N GLU A 170 21.77 26.41 10.91
CA GLU A 170 23.01 26.12 11.67
C GLU A 170 22.98 24.73 12.34
N SER A 171 21.87 23.98 12.25
CA SER A 171 21.79 22.65 12.87
C SER A 171 22.59 21.63 12.05
N GLN A 172 23.37 20.80 12.75
CA GLN A 172 24.05 19.64 12.13
C GLN A 172 23.12 18.51 11.70
N PHE A 173 21.80 18.71 11.83
CA PHE A 173 20.80 17.70 11.53
C PHE A 173 20.10 17.97 10.21
N ILE A 174 20.05 16.94 9.37
CA ILE A 174 19.29 16.95 8.11
C ILE A 174 18.09 16.01 8.20
N SER A 175 17.06 16.30 7.42
CA SER A 175 15.94 15.40 7.19
C SER A 175 15.95 14.94 5.75
N ARG A 176 16.07 13.64 5.52
CA ARG A 176 16.16 13.05 4.18
C ARG A 176 15.16 11.91 4.03
N ARG A 177 14.57 11.79 2.84
CA ARG A 177 13.78 10.62 2.45
C ARG A 177 14.70 9.60 1.81
N ILE A 178 14.72 8.38 2.37
CA ILE A 178 15.55 7.27 1.93
C ILE A 178 14.65 6.18 1.40
N LEU A 179 14.98 5.65 0.22
CA LEU A 179 14.22 4.61 -0.45
C LEU A 179 14.71 3.22 -0.03
N VAL A 180 13.79 2.35 0.39
CA VAL A 180 14.10 0.95 0.70
C VAL A 180 14.22 0.16 -0.61
N THR A 181 15.44 -0.28 -0.92
CA THR A 181 15.73 -1.01 -2.17
C THR A 181 16.50 -2.32 -1.96
N ARG A 182 16.97 -2.59 -0.72
CA ARG A 182 17.60 -3.86 -0.40
C ARG A 182 16.56 -4.94 -0.11
N SER A 183 16.66 -6.07 -0.81
CA SER A 183 15.76 -7.23 -0.61
C SER A 183 15.85 -7.82 0.80
N GLU A 184 17.02 -7.70 1.45
CA GLU A 184 17.25 -8.18 2.82
C GLU A 184 16.47 -7.42 3.88
N ILE A 185 16.00 -6.18 3.56
CA ILE A 185 15.20 -5.34 4.44
C ILE A 185 13.70 -5.64 4.29
N ASN A 186 13.31 -6.19 3.14
CA ASN A 186 11.91 -6.50 2.87
C ASN A 186 11.36 -7.48 3.92
N GLY A 187 10.25 -7.11 4.55
CA GLY A 187 9.59 -7.91 5.58
C GLY A 187 10.20 -7.81 6.98
N LYS A 188 11.23 -6.98 7.20
CA LYS A 188 11.77 -6.74 8.54
C LYS A 188 11.01 -5.63 9.25
N GLN A 189 10.83 -5.80 10.56
CA GLN A 189 10.31 -4.72 11.41
C GLN A 189 11.34 -3.59 11.54
N LEU A 190 10.87 -2.35 11.54
CA LEU A 190 11.71 -1.17 11.69
C LEU A 190 12.55 -1.22 12.98
N GLY A 191 11.93 -1.64 14.09
CA GLY A 191 12.60 -1.78 15.39
C GLY A 191 13.74 -2.81 15.38
N ALA A 192 13.60 -3.90 14.60
CA ALA A 192 14.63 -4.93 14.48
C ALA A 192 15.92 -4.43 13.80
N LEU A 193 15.84 -3.38 12.99
CA LEU A 193 17.00 -2.77 12.34
C LEU A 193 17.81 -1.89 13.28
N GLN A 194 17.28 -1.53 14.46
CA GLN A 194 17.95 -0.73 15.50
C GLN A 194 18.63 0.55 14.96
N LEU A 195 18.11 1.15 13.89
CA LEU A 195 18.75 2.29 13.18
C LEU A 195 19.03 3.47 14.12
N ARG A 196 18.10 3.73 15.07
CA ARG A 196 18.29 4.76 16.09
C ARG A 196 19.49 4.48 16.98
N ARG A 197 19.65 3.23 17.45
CA ARG A 197 20.73 2.84 18.35
C ARG A 197 22.08 2.80 17.63
N LEU A 198 22.12 2.31 16.40
CA LEU A 198 23.37 2.10 15.66
C LEU A 198 23.91 3.39 15.06
N HIS A 199 23.03 4.30 14.62
CA HIS A 199 23.42 5.48 13.85
C HIS A 199 23.03 6.82 14.50
N GLY A 200 22.32 6.82 15.64
CA GLY A 200 21.89 8.07 16.30
C GLY A 200 20.88 8.87 15.48
N ILE A 201 20.09 8.19 14.66
CA ILE A 201 19.05 8.81 13.80
C ILE A 201 17.67 8.59 14.37
N ASN A 202 16.70 9.37 13.92
CA ASN A 202 15.30 9.09 14.16
C ASN A 202 14.57 8.88 12.85
N VAL A 203 13.78 7.80 12.80
CA VAL A 203 12.84 7.55 11.70
C VAL A 203 11.49 8.09 12.13
N THR A 204 10.90 8.97 11.31
CA THR A 204 9.69 9.72 11.71
C THR A 204 8.45 9.19 11.03
N ARG A 205 8.53 8.92 9.74
CA ARG A 205 7.42 8.43 8.92
C ARG A 205 7.90 7.64 7.72
N ILE A 206 7.00 6.87 7.15
CA ILE A 206 7.24 6.03 5.99
C ILE A 206 6.13 6.31 4.98
N ASN A 207 6.50 6.73 3.78
CA ASN A 207 5.56 6.85 2.67
C ASN A 207 5.54 5.54 1.88
N ARG A 208 4.40 4.89 1.83
CA ARG A 208 4.13 3.66 1.10
C ARG A 208 3.00 3.89 0.11
N ALA A 209 3.31 3.87 -1.17
CA ALA A 209 2.33 4.04 -2.25
C ALA A 209 1.45 5.31 -2.13
N GLY A 210 1.99 6.39 -1.54
CA GLY A 210 1.29 7.65 -1.32
C GLY A 210 0.80 7.86 0.11
N LEU A 211 0.60 6.81 0.90
CA LEU A 211 0.19 6.90 2.30
C LEU A 211 1.37 7.22 3.22
N GLU A 212 1.21 8.18 4.11
CA GLU A 212 2.18 8.55 5.14
C GLU A 212 1.88 7.78 6.44
N LEU A 213 2.71 6.81 6.79
CA LEU A 213 2.57 5.97 7.97
C LEU A 213 3.49 6.44 9.09
N VAL A 214 3.05 6.33 10.34
CA VAL A 214 3.90 6.59 11.53
C VAL A 214 4.97 5.51 11.63
N ALA A 215 6.23 5.89 11.82
CA ALA A 215 7.36 4.97 11.88
C ALA A 215 7.47 4.24 13.23
N THR A 216 6.45 3.46 13.57
CA THR A 216 6.44 2.65 14.79
C THR A 216 7.45 1.48 14.71
N PRO A 217 8.01 1.00 15.83
CA PRO A 217 8.97 -0.10 15.84
C PRO A 217 8.43 -1.40 15.20
N ASN A 218 7.13 -1.64 15.30
CA ASN A 218 6.48 -2.85 14.80
C ASN A 218 6.16 -2.78 13.30
N LEU A 219 6.29 -1.59 12.69
CA LEU A 219 6.01 -1.43 11.27
C LEU A 219 6.99 -2.26 10.43
N VAL A 220 6.43 -3.06 9.54
CA VAL A 220 7.20 -3.93 8.63
C VAL A 220 7.57 -3.13 7.38
N LEU A 221 8.85 -3.02 7.08
CA LEU A 221 9.37 -2.35 5.89
C LEU A 221 9.17 -3.19 4.63
N GLN A 222 8.87 -2.51 3.54
CA GLN A 222 8.73 -3.12 2.22
C GLN A 222 9.63 -2.40 1.20
N ILE A 223 10.02 -3.13 0.15
CA ILE A 223 10.73 -2.50 -0.98
C ILE A 223 9.81 -1.45 -1.61
N GLY A 224 10.38 -0.27 -1.89
CA GLY A 224 9.62 0.87 -2.39
C GLY A 224 9.18 1.86 -1.32
N ASP A 225 9.25 1.49 -0.04
CA ASP A 225 8.98 2.43 1.05
C ASP A 225 9.96 3.60 1.02
N ARG A 226 9.45 4.82 1.24
CA ARG A 226 10.25 6.02 1.41
C ARG A 226 10.30 6.40 2.88
N VAL A 227 11.40 6.10 3.52
CA VAL A 227 11.62 6.31 4.96
C VAL A 227 12.15 7.72 5.20
N THR A 228 11.45 8.53 6.00
CA THR A 228 11.92 9.85 6.40
C THR A 228 12.80 9.74 7.64
N VAL A 229 14.08 10.04 7.46
CA VAL A 229 15.13 9.92 8.49
C VAL A 229 15.65 11.30 8.88
N VAL A 230 15.88 11.50 10.17
CA VAL A 230 16.45 12.73 10.75
C VAL A 230 17.71 12.37 11.53
N GLY A 231 18.80 13.03 11.23
CA GLY A 231 20.10 12.79 11.86
C GLY A 231 21.21 13.65 11.31
N SER A 232 22.44 13.41 11.77
CA SER A 232 23.61 14.03 11.14
C SER A 232 23.78 13.50 9.71
N GLU A 233 24.41 14.28 8.85
CA GLU A 233 24.57 13.91 7.44
C GLU A 233 25.26 12.56 7.27
N LEU A 234 26.35 12.32 7.97
CA LEU A 234 27.06 11.04 7.96
C LEU A 234 26.20 9.86 8.43
N ALA A 235 25.38 10.06 9.45
CA ALA A 235 24.49 9.04 9.97
C ALA A 235 23.37 8.70 8.97
N VAL A 236 22.82 9.72 8.32
CA VAL A 236 21.80 9.57 7.27
C VAL A 236 22.34 8.84 6.06
N GLU A 237 23.60 9.09 5.66
CA GLU A 237 24.27 8.37 4.57
C GLU A 237 24.46 6.88 4.89
N LYS A 238 24.94 6.55 6.09
CA LYS A 238 25.07 5.14 6.54
C LYS A 238 23.72 4.41 6.53
N VAL A 239 22.65 5.08 6.93
CA VAL A 239 21.29 4.52 6.85
C VAL A 239 20.85 4.36 5.41
N ALA A 240 21.18 5.31 4.52
CA ALA A 240 20.90 5.18 3.09
C ALA A 240 21.60 3.96 2.47
N GLU A 241 22.85 3.71 2.84
CA GLU A 241 23.56 2.49 2.43
C GLU A 241 22.88 1.22 2.98
N THR A 242 22.45 1.24 4.23
CA THR A 242 21.79 0.10 4.89
C THR A 242 20.45 -0.23 4.21
N LEU A 243 19.65 0.78 3.86
CA LEU A 243 18.35 0.61 3.20
C LEU A 243 18.47 0.45 1.68
N GLY A 244 19.63 0.84 1.10
CA GLY A 244 19.97 0.69 -0.31
C GLY A 244 19.83 1.94 -1.15
N ASN A 245 18.83 2.78 -0.93
CA ASN A 245 18.56 4.09 -1.55
C ASN A 245 18.88 4.22 -3.06
N SER A 246 18.67 3.15 -3.84
CA SER A 246 19.01 3.11 -5.26
C SER A 246 17.77 3.11 -6.14
N MET A 247 17.47 4.27 -6.74
CA MET A 247 16.38 4.39 -7.72
C MET A 247 16.56 3.43 -8.91
N LYS A 248 17.80 3.16 -9.32
CA LYS A 248 18.09 2.24 -10.44
C LYS A 248 17.60 0.82 -10.15
N ARG A 249 17.81 0.31 -8.94
CA ARG A 249 17.32 -1.02 -8.52
C ARG A 249 15.80 -1.11 -8.48
N LEU A 250 15.13 -0.01 -8.21
CA LEU A 250 13.67 0.03 -8.17
C LEU A 250 13.05 0.07 -9.56
N ASN A 251 13.77 0.63 -10.53
CA ASN A 251 13.31 0.71 -11.92
C ASN A 251 13.43 -0.60 -12.70
N GLU A 252 14.14 -1.59 -12.14
CA GLU A 252 14.22 -2.93 -12.72
C GLU A 252 13.04 -3.78 -12.18
N PRO A 253 11.98 -4.03 -12.98
CA PRO A 253 10.85 -4.81 -12.51
C PRO A 253 11.28 -6.26 -12.27
N ASN A 254 10.90 -6.81 -11.11
CA ASN A 254 11.14 -8.23 -10.85
C ASN A 254 10.10 -9.09 -11.55
N LEU A 255 10.37 -9.38 -12.83
CA LEU A 255 9.47 -10.19 -13.66
C LEU A 255 9.35 -11.63 -13.18
N VAL A 256 10.37 -12.14 -12.47
CA VAL A 256 10.39 -13.53 -11.98
C VAL A 256 9.19 -13.81 -11.08
N THR A 257 8.91 -12.93 -10.12
CA THR A 257 7.77 -13.11 -9.21
C THR A 257 6.44 -13.13 -9.97
N ILE A 258 6.29 -12.29 -11.00
CA ILE A 258 5.07 -12.22 -11.83
C ILE A 258 4.89 -13.54 -12.59
N PHE A 259 5.93 -14.00 -13.31
CA PHE A 259 5.85 -15.24 -14.09
C PHE A 259 5.66 -16.49 -13.22
N VAL A 260 6.35 -16.57 -12.10
CA VAL A 260 6.14 -17.64 -11.11
C VAL A 260 4.70 -17.61 -10.58
N GLY A 261 4.16 -16.43 -10.30
CA GLY A 261 2.77 -16.27 -9.90
C GLY A 261 1.78 -16.74 -10.95
N ILE A 262 2.03 -16.45 -12.23
CA ILE A 262 1.20 -16.91 -13.35
C ILE A 262 1.24 -18.43 -13.47
N VAL A 263 2.43 -19.03 -13.45
CA VAL A 263 2.60 -20.51 -13.54
C VAL A 263 1.89 -21.22 -12.38
N LEU A 264 2.11 -20.77 -11.16
CA LEU A 264 1.42 -21.31 -9.98
C LEU A 264 -0.12 -21.11 -10.09
N GLY A 265 -0.54 -19.97 -10.61
CA GLY A 265 -1.94 -19.67 -10.85
C GLY A 265 -2.59 -20.62 -11.86
N ILE A 266 -1.91 -20.93 -12.95
CA ILE A 266 -2.36 -21.88 -13.95
C ILE A 266 -2.49 -23.29 -13.32
N ILE A 267 -1.50 -23.72 -12.54
CA ILE A 267 -1.53 -25.01 -11.84
C ILE A 267 -2.74 -25.06 -10.90
N VAL A 268 -2.89 -24.05 -10.02
CA VAL A 268 -4.01 -24.00 -9.07
C VAL A 268 -5.36 -23.92 -9.80
N GLY A 269 -5.43 -23.13 -10.88
CA GLY A 269 -6.64 -22.99 -11.69
C GLY A 269 -7.07 -24.27 -12.41
N SER A 270 -6.11 -25.17 -12.69
CA SER A 270 -6.36 -26.44 -13.37
C SER A 270 -6.75 -27.57 -12.42
N LEU A 271 -6.57 -27.39 -11.09
CA LEU A 271 -6.91 -28.40 -10.10
C LEU A 271 -8.44 -28.61 -10.04
N PRO A 272 -8.94 -29.86 -10.21
CA PRO A 272 -10.34 -30.17 -10.04
C PRO A 272 -10.72 -30.18 -8.55
N ILE A 273 -11.69 -29.35 -8.16
CA ILE A 273 -12.20 -29.25 -6.79
C ILE A 273 -13.60 -29.88 -6.75
N SER A 274 -13.78 -30.95 -5.98
CA SER A 274 -15.06 -31.60 -5.81
C SER A 274 -15.82 -31.01 -4.64
N PHE A 275 -17.04 -30.52 -4.88
CA PHE A 275 -17.93 -30.01 -3.85
C PHE A 275 -19.05 -31.02 -3.57
N PRO A 276 -19.46 -31.24 -2.30
CA PRO A 276 -20.61 -32.04 -1.98
C PRO A 276 -21.88 -31.50 -2.65
N GLY A 277 -22.57 -32.32 -3.41
CA GLY A 277 -23.81 -31.94 -4.13
C GLY A 277 -23.62 -31.43 -5.56
N ILE A 278 -22.39 -31.32 -6.05
CA ILE A 278 -22.09 -30.99 -7.46
C ILE A 278 -21.57 -32.28 -8.14
N PRO A 279 -22.24 -32.78 -9.19
CA PRO A 279 -21.90 -34.08 -9.82
C PRO A 279 -20.52 -34.08 -10.50
N GLN A 280 -20.02 -32.91 -10.89
CA GLN A 280 -18.71 -32.75 -11.56
C GLN A 280 -17.78 -31.86 -10.80
N PRO A 281 -16.44 -32.13 -10.81
CA PRO A 281 -15.45 -31.27 -10.18
C PRO A 281 -15.40 -29.91 -10.86
N VAL A 282 -15.36 -28.85 -10.07
CA VAL A 282 -15.28 -27.48 -10.54
C VAL A 282 -13.81 -27.06 -10.56
N LYS A 283 -13.35 -26.42 -11.64
CA LYS A 283 -12.03 -25.80 -11.75
C LYS A 283 -12.14 -24.29 -11.68
N LEU A 284 -11.16 -23.63 -11.07
CA LEU A 284 -11.08 -22.17 -11.06
C LEU A 284 -10.77 -21.59 -12.46
N GLY A 285 -10.26 -22.43 -13.35
CA GLY A 285 -9.91 -22.06 -14.71
C GLY A 285 -8.63 -21.22 -14.82
N LEU A 286 -8.23 -20.95 -16.06
CA LEU A 286 -6.99 -20.23 -16.38
C LEU A 286 -7.01 -18.74 -15.99
N ALA A 287 -8.18 -18.18 -15.72
CA ALA A 287 -8.31 -16.79 -15.27
C ALA A 287 -8.45 -16.68 -13.74
N GLY A 288 -9.26 -17.54 -13.11
CA GLY A 288 -9.49 -17.49 -11.66
C GLY A 288 -8.29 -17.93 -10.83
N GLY A 289 -7.58 -18.97 -11.28
CA GLY A 289 -6.39 -19.47 -10.59
C GLY A 289 -5.30 -18.41 -10.41
N PRO A 290 -4.80 -17.75 -11.49
CA PRO A 290 -3.80 -16.69 -11.38
C PRO A 290 -4.27 -15.50 -10.52
N LEU A 291 -5.55 -15.14 -10.56
CA LEU A 291 -6.09 -14.06 -9.73
C LEU A 291 -5.97 -14.38 -8.23
N ILE A 292 -6.39 -15.57 -7.82
CA ILE A 292 -6.29 -15.99 -6.42
C ILE A 292 -4.83 -16.08 -5.96
N VAL A 293 -3.97 -16.68 -6.77
CA VAL A 293 -2.54 -16.80 -6.45
C VAL A 293 -1.88 -15.43 -6.36
N ALA A 294 -2.22 -14.48 -7.25
CA ALA A 294 -1.71 -13.11 -7.19
C ALA A 294 -2.11 -12.40 -5.89
N ILE A 295 -3.36 -12.54 -5.44
CA ILE A 295 -3.83 -11.99 -4.16
C ILE A 295 -3.06 -12.60 -2.99
N LEU A 296 -2.85 -13.92 -2.98
CA LEU A 296 -2.11 -14.61 -1.92
C LEU A 296 -0.64 -14.20 -1.89
N ILE A 297 0.02 -14.09 -3.04
CA ILE A 297 1.41 -13.62 -3.15
C ILE A 297 1.52 -12.17 -2.70
N SER A 298 0.59 -11.31 -3.09
CA SER A 298 0.59 -9.90 -2.67
C SER A 298 0.46 -9.76 -1.15
N ARG A 299 -0.41 -10.57 -0.52
CA ARG A 299 -0.64 -10.52 0.93
C ARG A 299 0.46 -11.19 1.76
N PHE A 300 0.96 -12.36 1.32
CA PHE A 300 1.86 -13.19 2.11
C PHE A 300 3.28 -13.25 1.58
N GLY A 301 3.53 -12.79 0.35
CA GLY A 301 4.81 -12.92 -0.35
C GLY A 301 5.99 -12.30 0.41
N TYR A 302 5.76 -11.21 1.17
CA TYR A 302 6.79 -10.59 1.99
C TYR A 302 7.38 -11.55 3.05
N ARG A 303 6.56 -12.50 3.58
CA ARG A 303 7.03 -13.52 4.55
C ARG A 303 8.04 -14.49 3.92
N TYR A 304 7.91 -14.72 2.63
CA TYR A 304 8.78 -15.61 1.84
C TYR A 304 9.86 -14.85 1.08
N LYS A 305 10.09 -13.57 1.43
CA LYS A 305 11.07 -12.68 0.76
C LYS A 305 10.82 -12.48 -0.74
N LEU A 306 9.61 -12.75 -1.21
CA LEU A 306 9.23 -12.47 -2.58
C LEU A 306 9.11 -10.95 -2.77
N VAL A 307 9.77 -10.43 -3.78
CA VAL A 307 9.66 -9.02 -4.15
C VAL A 307 8.47 -8.86 -5.08
N THR A 308 7.39 -8.30 -4.56
CA THR A 308 6.15 -8.03 -5.32
C THR A 308 6.10 -6.60 -5.88
N TYR A 309 7.11 -5.79 -5.57
CA TYR A 309 7.17 -4.41 -6.03
C TYR A 309 7.42 -4.35 -7.54
N THR A 310 6.59 -3.58 -8.23
CA THR A 310 6.79 -3.16 -9.62
C THR A 310 6.58 -1.64 -9.72
N THR A 311 7.26 -0.99 -10.66
CA THR A 311 7.04 0.44 -10.90
C THR A 311 5.63 0.66 -11.47
N GLN A 312 5.05 1.83 -11.20
CA GLN A 312 3.74 2.20 -11.75
C GLN A 312 3.72 2.11 -13.29
N SER A 313 4.80 2.55 -13.94
CA SER A 313 4.94 2.47 -15.39
C SER A 313 4.94 1.03 -15.91
N SER A 314 5.62 0.11 -15.21
CA SER A 314 5.61 -1.32 -15.56
C SER A 314 4.23 -1.94 -15.36
N ASN A 315 3.52 -1.59 -14.29
CA ASN A 315 2.16 -2.07 -14.06
C ASN A 315 1.19 -1.59 -15.16
N LEU A 316 1.28 -0.32 -15.55
CA LEU A 316 0.47 0.24 -16.63
C LEU A 316 0.77 -0.44 -17.96
N LEU A 317 2.04 -0.64 -18.29
CA LEU A 317 2.45 -1.33 -19.51
C LEU A 317 1.92 -2.77 -19.56
N LEU A 318 2.10 -3.54 -18.48
CA LEU A 318 1.59 -4.92 -18.39
C LEU A 318 0.07 -4.98 -18.50
N ARG A 319 -0.63 -4.02 -17.91
CA ARG A 319 -2.09 -3.91 -18.02
C ARG A 319 -2.52 -3.62 -19.45
N GLU A 320 -1.88 -2.67 -20.13
CA GLU A 320 -2.20 -2.32 -21.52
C GLU A 320 -1.91 -3.47 -22.47
N LEU A 321 -0.77 -4.15 -22.32
CA LEU A 321 -0.46 -5.35 -23.09
C LEU A 321 -1.50 -6.45 -22.89
N GLY A 322 -1.88 -6.70 -21.62
CA GLY A 322 -2.90 -7.70 -21.29
C GLY A 322 -4.26 -7.40 -21.91
N ILE A 323 -4.71 -6.15 -21.83
CA ILE A 323 -5.98 -5.71 -22.42
C ILE A 323 -5.92 -5.80 -23.95
N THR A 324 -4.82 -5.36 -24.55
CA THR A 324 -4.66 -5.36 -26.03
C THR A 324 -4.66 -6.79 -26.57
N LEU A 325 -3.91 -7.70 -25.95
CA LEU A 325 -3.88 -9.12 -26.35
C LEU A 325 -5.25 -9.78 -26.15
N PHE A 326 -5.93 -9.49 -25.05
CA PHE A 326 -7.28 -9.98 -24.80
C PHE A 326 -8.26 -9.50 -25.86
N LEU A 327 -8.29 -8.21 -26.16
CA LEU A 327 -9.17 -7.64 -27.19
C LEU A 327 -8.85 -8.17 -28.59
N ALA A 328 -7.58 -8.37 -28.92
CA ALA A 328 -7.15 -8.96 -30.18
C ALA A 328 -7.65 -10.40 -30.32
N CYS A 329 -7.53 -11.22 -29.27
CA CYS A 329 -8.06 -12.60 -29.27
C CYS A 329 -9.58 -12.63 -29.45
N VAL A 330 -10.32 -11.81 -28.68
CA VAL A 330 -11.78 -11.72 -28.77
C VAL A 330 -12.23 -11.19 -30.15
N GLY A 331 -11.54 -10.18 -30.69
CA GLY A 331 -11.82 -9.63 -32.01
C GLY A 331 -11.55 -10.61 -33.13
N SER A 332 -10.47 -11.40 -33.05
CA SER A 332 -10.16 -12.46 -34.03
C SER A 332 -11.25 -13.53 -34.09
N VAL A 333 -11.72 -14.01 -32.94
CA VAL A 333 -12.82 -14.97 -32.87
C VAL A 333 -14.11 -14.38 -33.47
N SER A 334 -14.44 -13.14 -33.15
CA SER A 334 -15.64 -12.47 -33.69
C SER A 334 -15.57 -12.31 -35.22
N TYR A 335 -14.39 -11.96 -35.75
CA TYR A 335 -14.20 -11.77 -37.18
C TYR A 335 -14.36 -13.10 -37.96
N THR A 336 -13.77 -14.18 -37.47
CA THR A 336 -13.88 -15.50 -38.13
C THR A 336 -15.32 -15.99 -38.22
N HIS A 337 -16.14 -15.73 -37.19
CA HIS A 337 -17.55 -16.12 -37.19
C HIS A 337 -18.48 -15.22 -38.02
N LEU A 338 -18.12 -13.96 -38.21
CA LEU A 338 -18.90 -12.99 -39.00
C LEU A 338 -18.60 -13.06 -40.51
N THR A 339 -17.45 -13.59 -40.87
CA THR A 339 -16.96 -13.57 -42.27
C THR A 339 -16.99 -14.92 -42.99
N LEU A 340 -17.20 -16.01 -42.24
CA LEU A 340 -17.40 -17.34 -42.85
C LEU A 340 -18.88 -17.57 -43.12
N PRO A 341 -19.26 -17.99 -44.36
CA PRO A 341 -20.64 -18.30 -44.74
C PRO A 341 -21.16 -19.57 -44.01
#